data_787d555cf8a0758b7e50666cf54b7575
#
_entry.id   787d555cf8a0758b7e50666cf54b7575
#
_cell.length_a   1.000
_cell.length_b   1.000
_cell.length_c   1.000
_cell.angle_alpha   90.00
_cell.angle_beta   90.00
_cell.angle_gamma   90.00
#
_symmetry.space_group_name_H-M   'P 1'
#
loop_
_entity.id
_entity.type
_entity.pdbx_description
1 polymer ?
#
loop_
_entity_poly.entity_id
_entity_poly.type
_entity_poly.pdbx_seq_one_letter_code
_entity_poly.pdbx_strand_id
1 'polypeptide(L)'
;PKLDAKNLDFTYIPLEKGHIEAVVSSTGTLEAINTVEIGTQISGTIKKIYVDYNDEVTAGQLLAEMDLNLLQTNLISAQANLAVAQAQLNQVRDTYNRNQALYKKSVISEQEYKDSQYSYEQALSAKEASLAAVKNIKVSIEYAHIKSPINGTVTERSVEEGQTVAASFATPKMFVIAEDLSKMQILADVDESDIGYISNGLQVRFTVQTYPEKVFYGKVSQIRLQPIQVNNVVNYQVVVDVDNHEGRLLPGMTASLEFI
;
A
#
# COMPACT_ATOMS: atom_id res chain seq x y z
N PRO A 1 -71.48 10.17 -48.47
CA PRO A 1 -70.95 9.01 -47.78
C PRO A 1 -70.96 9.31 -46.30
N LYS A 2 -71.82 8.61 -45.52
CA LYS A 2 -71.84 8.67 -44.08
C LYS A 2 -70.66 7.85 -43.57
N LEU A 3 -69.79 8.47 -42.80
CA LEU A 3 -68.77 7.77 -42.04
C LEU A 3 -69.48 7.04 -40.86
N ASP A 4 -69.47 5.74 -40.89
CA ASP A 4 -69.87 4.91 -39.76
C ASP A 4 -68.89 5.13 -38.61
N ALA A 5 -69.37 5.75 -37.50
CA ALA A 5 -68.69 5.79 -36.28
C ALA A 5 -68.55 4.36 -35.72
N LYS A 6 -67.47 3.66 -36.00
CA LYS A 6 -67.11 2.42 -35.32
C LYS A 6 -67.06 2.70 -33.80
N ASN A 7 -67.77 1.89 -33.05
CA ASN A 7 -67.74 1.84 -31.60
C ASN A 7 -66.28 1.70 -31.17
N LEU A 8 -65.72 2.81 -30.67
CA LEU A 8 -64.41 2.81 -29.99
C LEU A 8 -64.70 2.42 -28.55
N ASP A 9 -64.29 1.20 -28.18
CA ASP A 9 -64.27 0.78 -26.78
C ASP A 9 -63.17 1.55 -26.06
N PHE A 10 -63.58 2.47 -25.23
CA PHE A 10 -62.63 3.20 -24.35
C PHE A 10 -62.52 2.44 -23.03
N THR A 11 -61.30 1.97 -22.75
CA THR A 11 -60.96 1.47 -21.42
C THR A 11 -60.54 2.63 -20.55
N TYR A 12 -61.30 2.94 -19.52
CA TYR A 12 -60.93 3.96 -18.54
C TYR A 12 -59.99 3.37 -17.51
N ILE A 13 -58.77 3.90 -17.43
CA ILE A 13 -57.84 3.59 -16.37
C ILE A 13 -57.96 4.70 -15.31
N PRO A 14 -58.31 4.38 -14.05
CA PRO A 14 -58.40 5.39 -13.00
C PRO A 14 -57.03 6.04 -12.78
N LEU A 15 -57.01 7.35 -12.59
CA LEU A 15 -55.81 8.10 -12.26
C LEU A 15 -55.53 7.91 -10.78
N GLU A 16 -54.47 7.18 -10.45
CA GLU A 16 -54.03 6.98 -9.09
C GLU A 16 -52.89 7.94 -8.79
N LYS A 17 -52.86 8.50 -7.55
CA LYS A 17 -51.74 9.28 -7.07
C LYS A 17 -50.62 8.31 -6.67
N GLY A 18 -49.49 8.36 -7.37
CA GLY A 18 -48.27 7.64 -7.02
C GLY A 18 -47.16 8.59 -6.56
N HIS A 19 -46.18 8.03 -5.86
CA HIS A 19 -44.93 8.72 -5.61
C HIS A 19 -44.00 8.55 -6.80
N ILE A 20 -43.41 9.65 -7.26
CA ILE A 20 -42.33 9.64 -8.24
C ILE A 20 -41.07 9.94 -7.46
N GLU A 21 -40.14 9.00 -7.43
CA GLU A 21 -38.82 9.21 -6.89
C GLU A 21 -37.88 9.65 -8.03
N ALA A 22 -37.18 10.78 -7.86
CA ALA A 22 -36.11 11.15 -8.75
C ALA A 22 -34.84 10.44 -8.26
N VAL A 23 -34.39 9.46 -9.01
CA VAL A 23 -33.19 8.70 -8.68
C VAL A 23 -32.08 9.03 -9.68
N VAL A 24 -30.86 9.21 -9.17
CA VAL A 24 -29.65 9.26 -9.98
C VAL A 24 -29.08 7.84 -10.05
N SER A 25 -28.91 7.33 -11.28
CA SER A 25 -28.35 5.99 -11.50
C SER A 25 -26.89 6.08 -11.90
N SER A 26 -26.07 5.24 -11.32
CA SER A 26 -24.64 5.16 -11.64
C SER A 26 -24.14 3.72 -11.54
N THR A 27 -22.94 3.50 -12.02
CA THR A 27 -22.20 2.25 -11.83
C THR A 27 -20.94 2.51 -11.02
N GLY A 28 -20.51 1.53 -10.26
CA GLY A 28 -19.30 1.65 -9.45
C GLY A 28 -18.68 0.30 -9.19
N THR A 29 -17.47 0.33 -8.60
CA THR A 29 -16.72 -0.87 -8.23
C THR A 29 -16.66 -0.98 -6.71
N LEU A 30 -16.88 -2.19 -6.19
CA LEU A 30 -16.68 -2.49 -4.78
C LEU A 30 -15.20 -2.63 -4.47
N GLU A 31 -14.77 -1.98 -3.39
CA GLU A 31 -13.40 -2.04 -2.89
C GLU A 31 -13.41 -2.19 -1.37
N ALA A 32 -12.38 -2.78 -0.81
CA ALA A 32 -12.16 -2.69 0.63
C ALA A 32 -11.76 -1.26 1.02
N ILE A 33 -12.19 -0.79 2.18
CA ILE A 33 -11.93 0.60 2.62
C ILE A 33 -10.43 0.85 2.77
N ASN A 34 -9.72 -0.07 3.43
CA ASN A 34 -8.30 0.02 3.67
C ASN A 34 -7.58 -1.13 2.96
N THR A 35 -6.85 -0.79 1.90
CA THR A 35 -5.95 -1.71 1.22
C THR A 35 -4.53 -1.19 1.25
N VAL A 36 -3.56 -2.09 1.45
CA VAL A 36 -2.14 -1.74 1.39
C VAL A 36 -1.48 -2.57 0.31
N GLU A 37 -0.84 -1.87 -0.62
CA GLU A 37 0.01 -2.49 -1.64
C GLU A 37 1.42 -2.69 -1.06
N ILE A 38 1.91 -3.92 -1.10
CA ILE A 38 3.20 -4.31 -0.58
C ILE A 38 4.13 -4.62 -1.75
N GLY A 39 5.26 -3.95 -1.75
CA GLY A 39 6.32 -4.16 -2.72
C GLY A 39 7.68 -4.30 -2.06
N THR A 40 8.73 -4.33 -2.87
CA THR A 40 10.13 -4.38 -2.41
C THR A 40 10.87 -3.11 -2.80
N GLN A 41 11.84 -2.71 -1.94
CA GLN A 41 12.75 -1.58 -2.20
C GLN A 41 14.08 -2.04 -2.81
N ILE A 42 14.31 -3.35 -2.93
CA ILE A 42 15.51 -3.93 -3.51
C ILE A 42 15.15 -4.82 -4.69
N SER A 43 16.07 -4.92 -5.64
CA SER A 43 15.95 -5.84 -6.77
C SER A 43 16.57 -7.20 -6.43
N GLY A 44 15.95 -8.27 -6.91
CA GLY A 44 16.45 -9.63 -6.68
C GLY A 44 15.43 -10.68 -7.10
N THR A 45 15.74 -11.95 -6.85
CA THR A 45 14.87 -13.09 -7.17
C THR A 45 14.09 -13.50 -5.92
N ILE A 46 12.81 -13.79 -6.08
CA ILE A 46 11.95 -14.34 -5.01
C ILE A 46 12.39 -15.78 -4.77
N LYS A 47 12.82 -16.07 -3.56
CA LYS A 47 13.26 -17.41 -3.16
C LYS A 47 12.10 -18.28 -2.72
N LYS A 48 11.20 -17.70 -1.91
CA LYS A 48 10.07 -18.42 -1.34
C LYS A 48 8.91 -17.47 -1.01
N ILE A 49 7.70 -17.97 -1.18
CA ILE A 49 6.45 -17.31 -0.83
C ILE A 49 5.78 -18.14 0.27
N TYR A 50 5.27 -17.49 1.32
CA TYR A 50 4.73 -18.13 2.52
C TYR A 50 3.21 -17.99 2.64
N VAL A 51 2.59 -17.18 1.78
CA VAL A 51 1.15 -16.88 1.78
C VAL A 51 0.59 -16.96 0.37
N ASP A 52 -0.70 -17.28 0.28
CA ASP A 52 -1.41 -17.33 -1.00
C ASP A 52 -2.67 -16.44 -0.96
N TYR A 53 -3.44 -16.42 -2.04
CA TYR A 53 -4.71 -15.70 -2.11
C TYR A 53 -5.65 -16.13 -0.99
N ASN A 54 -6.35 -15.17 -0.41
CA ASN A 54 -7.32 -15.31 0.67
C ASN A 54 -6.74 -15.76 2.03
N ASP A 55 -5.40 -15.84 2.18
CA ASP A 55 -4.81 -16.10 3.49
C ASP A 55 -4.95 -14.90 4.42
N GLU A 56 -5.30 -15.18 5.66
CA GLU A 56 -5.27 -14.19 6.74
C GLU A 56 -3.84 -14.00 7.24
N VAL A 57 -3.42 -12.74 7.34
CA VAL A 57 -2.07 -12.36 7.77
C VAL A 57 -2.12 -11.36 8.91
N THR A 58 -1.08 -11.41 9.74
CA THR A 58 -0.90 -10.46 10.84
C THR A 58 0.23 -9.48 10.56
N ALA A 59 0.17 -8.30 11.18
CA ALA A 59 1.23 -7.30 11.07
C ALA A 59 2.59 -7.89 11.51
N GLY A 60 3.62 -7.72 10.66
CA GLY A 60 4.95 -8.29 10.85
C GLY A 60 5.13 -9.72 10.34
N GLN A 61 4.07 -10.40 9.89
CA GLN A 61 4.15 -11.74 9.31
C GLN A 61 4.95 -11.71 7.99
N LEU A 62 5.83 -12.69 7.82
CA LEU A 62 6.62 -12.87 6.60
C LEU A 62 5.72 -13.39 5.47
N LEU A 63 5.66 -12.64 4.36
CA LEU A 63 4.88 -12.98 3.17
C LEU A 63 5.75 -13.67 2.11
N ALA A 64 6.94 -13.12 1.87
CA ALA A 64 7.89 -13.68 0.93
C ALA A 64 9.33 -13.35 1.35
N GLU A 65 10.25 -14.15 0.86
CA GLU A 65 11.70 -13.99 1.07
C GLU A 65 12.40 -13.95 -0.29
N MET A 66 13.31 -12.97 -0.45
CA MET A 66 14.18 -12.89 -1.61
C MET A 66 15.45 -13.71 -1.40
N ASP A 67 16.19 -14.00 -2.47
CA ASP A 67 17.51 -14.66 -2.37
C ASP A 67 18.50 -13.74 -1.66
N LEU A 68 19.01 -14.22 -0.52
CA LEU A 68 19.91 -13.50 0.37
C LEU A 68 21.40 -13.81 0.13
N ASN A 69 21.75 -14.76 -0.77
CA ASN A 69 23.11 -15.27 -0.89
C ASN A 69 24.14 -14.15 -1.13
N LEU A 70 23.84 -13.24 -2.05
CA LEU A 70 24.72 -12.10 -2.35
C LEU A 70 24.80 -11.12 -1.17
N LEU A 71 23.66 -10.82 -0.55
CA LEU A 71 23.60 -9.89 0.60
C LEU A 71 24.33 -10.43 1.82
N GLN A 72 24.24 -11.74 2.08
CA GLN A 72 24.95 -12.42 3.15
C GLN A 72 26.47 -12.39 2.91
N THR A 73 26.92 -12.64 1.68
CA THR A 73 28.34 -12.54 1.31
C THR A 73 28.87 -11.13 1.50
N ASN A 74 28.11 -10.13 1.06
CA ASN A 74 28.45 -8.72 1.26
C ASN A 74 28.50 -8.34 2.75
N LEU A 75 27.58 -8.88 3.56
CA LEU A 75 27.57 -8.67 5.01
C LEU A 75 28.84 -9.19 5.66
N ILE A 76 29.26 -10.42 5.31
CA ILE A 76 30.51 -11.04 5.84
C ILE A 76 31.72 -10.16 5.48
N SER A 77 31.81 -9.70 4.24
CA SER A 77 32.88 -8.80 3.79
C SER A 77 32.88 -7.48 4.55
N ALA A 78 31.73 -6.84 4.72
CA ALA A 78 31.63 -5.58 5.47
C ALA A 78 31.97 -5.77 6.96
N GLN A 79 31.59 -6.88 7.56
CA GLN A 79 31.95 -7.21 8.95
C GLN A 79 33.45 -7.44 9.11
N ALA A 80 34.11 -8.07 8.14
CA ALA A 80 35.56 -8.23 8.14
C ALA A 80 36.27 -6.86 8.07
N ASN A 81 35.81 -5.96 7.19
CA ASN A 81 36.35 -4.61 7.08
C ASN A 81 36.16 -3.81 8.39
N LEU A 82 35.01 -3.94 9.04
CA LEU A 82 34.76 -3.32 10.35
C LEU A 82 35.74 -3.87 11.42
N ALA A 83 36.00 -5.17 11.42
CA ALA A 83 36.94 -5.78 12.36
C ALA A 83 38.36 -5.24 12.14
N VAL A 84 38.80 -5.05 10.91
CA VAL A 84 40.09 -4.44 10.58
C VAL A 84 40.16 -2.97 11.10
N ALA A 85 39.12 -2.18 10.79
CA ALA A 85 39.07 -0.79 11.25
C ALA A 85 39.03 -0.69 12.78
N GLN A 86 38.32 -1.60 13.46
CA GLN A 86 38.31 -1.66 14.92
C GLN A 86 39.68 -2.03 15.52
N ALA A 87 40.41 -2.97 14.93
CA ALA A 87 41.74 -3.33 15.35
C ALA A 87 42.72 -2.15 15.20
N GLN A 88 42.64 -1.43 14.06
CA GLN A 88 43.43 -0.23 13.82
C GLN A 88 43.10 0.87 14.85
N LEU A 89 41.84 1.11 15.14
CA LEU A 89 41.41 2.08 16.16
C LEU A 89 42.00 1.72 17.54
N ASN A 90 41.95 0.44 17.91
CA ASN A 90 42.51 -0.01 19.20
C ASN A 90 44.01 0.28 19.30
N GLN A 91 44.79 -0.02 18.24
CA GLN A 91 46.23 0.23 18.16
C GLN A 91 46.54 1.74 18.32
N VAL A 92 45.84 2.56 17.54
CA VAL A 92 46.09 4.03 17.55
C VAL A 92 45.60 4.64 18.87
N ARG A 93 44.49 4.16 19.43
CA ARG A 93 44.01 4.61 20.75
C ARG A 93 45.03 4.36 21.86
N ASP A 94 45.67 3.20 21.88
CA ASP A 94 46.66 2.87 22.89
C ASP A 94 47.92 3.79 22.76
N THR A 95 48.30 4.12 21.51
CA THR A 95 49.37 5.10 21.23
C THR A 95 48.98 6.50 21.68
N TYR A 96 47.75 6.96 21.34
CA TYR A 96 47.23 8.26 21.78
C TYR A 96 47.19 8.39 23.30
N ASN A 97 46.67 7.37 24.00
CA ASN A 97 46.60 7.36 25.46
C ASN A 97 48.01 7.46 26.11
N ARG A 98 48.99 6.74 25.55
CA ARG A 98 50.38 6.81 25.97
C ARG A 98 50.96 8.19 25.75
N ASN A 99 50.81 8.77 24.57
CA ASN A 99 51.32 10.10 24.22
C ASN A 99 50.63 11.18 25.05
N GLN A 100 49.36 11.06 25.36
CA GLN A 100 48.65 11.95 26.26
C GLN A 100 49.29 11.97 27.68
N ALA A 101 49.63 10.78 28.18
CA ALA A 101 50.26 10.66 29.50
C ALA A 101 51.70 11.22 29.51
N LEU A 102 52.46 11.05 28.42
CA LEU A 102 53.81 11.61 28.26
C LEU A 102 53.78 13.12 28.05
N TYR A 103 52.84 13.66 27.31
CA TYR A 103 52.66 15.09 27.13
C TYR A 103 52.34 15.80 28.45
N LYS A 104 51.44 15.23 29.26
CA LYS A 104 51.14 15.73 30.63
C LYS A 104 52.35 15.79 31.52
N LYS A 105 53.38 14.96 31.26
CA LYS A 105 54.66 14.96 31.97
C LYS A 105 55.76 15.80 31.26
N SER A 106 55.38 16.52 30.20
CA SER A 106 56.33 17.34 29.39
C SER A 106 57.46 16.52 28.75
N VAL A 107 57.22 15.23 28.43
CA VAL A 107 58.23 14.33 27.85
C VAL A 107 58.24 14.37 26.33
N ILE A 108 57.12 14.71 25.71
CA ILE A 108 57.00 14.81 24.25
C ILE A 108 56.54 16.21 23.85
N SER A 109 56.75 16.55 22.57
CA SER A 109 56.34 17.85 22.01
C SER A 109 54.84 17.94 21.82
N GLU A 110 54.30 19.16 21.76
CA GLU A 110 52.88 19.40 21.43
C GLU A 110 52.53 18.86 20.05
N GLN A 111 53.43 18.98 19.09
CA GLN A 111 53.24 18.47 17.74
C GLN A 111 53.02 16.95 17.74
N GLU A 112 53.88 16.20 18.42
CA GLU A 112 53.80 14.75 18.51
C GLU A 112 52.49 14.28 19.20
N TYR A 113 52.06 15.02 20.23
CA TYR A 113 50.76 14.76 20.85
C TYR A 113 49.58 15.00 19.87
N LYS A 114 49.59 16.14 19.15
CA LYS A 114 48.56 16.47 18.15
C LYS A 114 48.54 15.47 17.01
N ASP A 115 49.68 15.03 16.52
CA ASP A 115 49.74 14.01 15.46
C ASP A 115 49.09 12.68 15.90
N SER A 116 49.30 12.29 17.17
CA SER A 116 48.64 11.09 17.71
C SER A 116 47.15 11.30 17.91
N GLN A 117 46.71 12.51 18.24
CA GLN A 117 45.27 12.85 18.31
C GLN A 117 44.61 12.78 16.93
N TYR A 118 45.20 13.38 15.90
CA TYR A 118 44.68 13.31 14.54
C TYR A 118 44.59 11.88 14.01
N SER A 119 45.64 11.08 14.31
CA SER A 119 45.63 9.66 13.93
C SER A 119 44.51 8.88 14.63
N TYR A 120 44.21 9.18 15.89
CA TYR A 120 43.10 8.57 16.61
C TYR A 120 41.74 8.99 16.02
N GLU A 121 41.55 10.29 15.75
CA GLU A 121 40.30 10.81 15.14
C GLU A 121 40.06 10.21 13.74
N GLN A 122 41.13 10.07 12.95
CA GLN A 122 41.04 9.42 11.62
C GLN A 122 40.64 7.95 11.73
N ALA A 123 41.25 7.19 12.65
CA ALA A 123 40.92 5.79 12.85
C ALA A 123 39.48 5.60 13.40
N LEU A 124 39.02 6.54 14.25
CA LEU A 124 37.64 6.55 14.74
C LEU A 124 36.66 6.75 13.60
N SER A 125 36.91 7.75 12.74
CA SER A 125 36.06 8.02 11.56
C SER A 125 36.02 6.84 10.57
N ALA A 126 37.17 6.17 10.37
CA ALA A 126 37.25 4.97 9.51
C ALA A 126 36.42 3.81 10.08
N LYS A 127 36.44 3.59 11.39
CA LYS A 127 35.60 2.59 12.05
C LYS A 127 34.09 2.93 11.91
N GLU A 128 33.73 4.20 12.10
CA GLU A 128 32.33 4.63 11.94
C GLU A 128 31.82 4.45 10.50
N ALA A 129 32.64 4.75 9.50
CA ALA A 129 32.33 4.52 8.10
C ALA A 129 32.11 3.02 7.81
N SER A 130 32.97 2.15 8.35
CA SER A 130 32.82 0.69 8.21
C SER A 130 31.59 0.16 8.94
N LEU A 131 31.23 0.73 10.09
CA LEU A 131 30.01 0.39 10.82
C LEU A 131 28.75 0.79 10.04
N ALA A 132 28.75 1.95 9.40
CA ALA A 132 27.67 2.40 8.54
C ALA A 132 27.48 1.47 7.33
N ALA A 133 28.56 0.98 6.72
CA ALA A 133 28.49 0.01 5.64
C ALA A 133 27.83 -1.31 6.09
N VAL A 134 28.17 -1.85 7.25
CA VAL A 134 27.51 -3.03 7.84
C VAL A 134 26.01 -2.76 8.07
N LYS A 135 25.65 -1.59 8.60
CA LYS A 135 24.27 -1.21 8.86
C LYS A 135 23.46 -1.15 7.55
N ASN A 136 24.01 -0.57 6.50
CA ASN A 136 23.34 -0.46 5.20
C ASN A 136 23.01 -1.85 4.62
N ILE A 137 23.95 -2.81 4.69
CA ILE A 137 23.70 -4.16 4.21
C ILE A 137 22.64 -4.88 5.06
N LYS A 138 22.64 -4.69 6.38
CA LYS A 138 21.62 -5.24 7.26
C LYS A 138 20.22 -4.71 6.93
N VAL A 139 20.09 -3.43 6.63
CA VAL A 139 18.83 -2.83 6.16
C VAL A 139 18.39 -3.45 4.82
N SER A 140 19.34 -3.66 3.88
CA SER A 140 19.01 -4.34 2.63
C SER A 140 18.54 -5.78 2.85
N ILE A 141 19.11 -6.51 3.81
CA ILE A 141 18.64 -7.85 4.20
C ILE A 141 17.24 -7.78 4.82
N GLU A 142 16.95 -6.76 5.60
CA GLU A 142 15.61 -6.56 6.15
C GLU A 142 14.57 -6.32 5.05
N TYR A 143 14.88 -5.52 4.04
CA TYR A 143 14.03 -5.30 2.88
C TYR A 143 13.85 -6.54 1.99
N ALA A 144 14.76 -7.52 2.08
CA ALA A 144 14.59 -8.81 1.40
C ALA A 144 13.55 -9.73 2.06
N HIS A 145 13.16 -9.45 3.29
CA HIS A 145 12.08 -10.12 4.01
C HIS A 145 10.81 -9.28 3.88
N ILE A 146 9.97 -9.62 2.92
CA ILE A 146 8.73 -8.91 2.65
C ILE A 146 7.71 -9.30 3.72
N LYS A 147 7.29 -8.34 4.54
CA LYS A 147 6.37 -8.53 5.67
C LYS A 147 5.10 -7.71 5.49
N SER A 148 4.01 -8.19 6.07
CA SER A 148 2.77 -7.42 6.14
C SER A 148 2.91 -6.25 7.12
N PRO A 149 2.55 -5.02 6.74
CA PRO A 149 2.50 -3.88 7.66
C PRO A 149 1.22 -3.85 8.51
N ILE A 150 0.17 -4.58 8.11
CA ILE A 150 -1.15 -4.59 8.73
C ILE A 150 -1.66 -6.03 8.95
N ASN A 151 -2.69 -6.16 9.79
CA ASN A 151 -3.49 -7.38 9.82
C ASN A 151 -4.51 -7.32 8.68
N GLY A 152 -4.86 -8.46 8.09
CA GLY A 152 -5.86 -8.50 7.04
C GLY A 152 -5.79 -9.75 6.19
N THR A 153 -6.44 -9.71 5.02
CA THR A 153 -6.51 -10.82 4.06
C THR A 153 -5.78 -10.46 2.78
N VAL A 154 -4.99 -11.38 2.25
CA VAL A 154 -4.30 -11.22 0.96
C VAL A 154 -5.33 -11.28 -0.17
N THR A 155 -5.57 -10.15 -0.83
CA THR A 155 -6.53 -10.07 -1.95
C THR A 155 -5.86 -10.28 -3.30
N GLU A 156 -4.57 -9.97 -3.42
CA GLU A 156 -3.83 -10.13 -4.67
C GLU A 156 -2.38 -10.55 -4.40
N ARG A 157 -1.88 -11.47 -5.22
CA ARG A 157 -0.48 -11.88 -5.27
C ARG A 157 0.01 -11.77 -6.72
N SER A 158 0.90 -10.81 -6.96
CA SER A 158 1.39 -10.49 -8.30
C SER A 158 2.82 -11.02 -8.56
N VAL A 159 3.31 -11.93 -7.71
CA VAL A 159 4.67 -12.50 -7.80
C VAL A 159 4.66 -14.02 -7.63
N GLU A 160 5.69 -14.68 -8.20
CA GLU A 160 5.88 -16.12 -8.12
C GLU A 160 7.29 -16.47 -7.62
N GLU A 161 7.45 -17.69 -7.07
CA GLU A 161 8.76 -18.21 -6.68
C GLU A 161 9.67 -18.34 -7.90
N GLY A 162 10.92 -17.91 -7.78
CA GLY A 162 11.88 -17.85 -8.88
C GLY A 162 11.77 -16.62 -9.77
N GLN A 163 10.74 -15.79 -9.62
CA GLN A 163 10.60 -14.55 -10.37
C GLN A 163 11.63 -13.51 -9.93
N THR A 164 12.23 -12.82 -10.91
CA THR A 164 13.10 -11.67 -10.63
C THR A 164 12.29 -10.38 -10.64
N VAL A 165 12.39 -9.61 -9.57
CA VAL A 165 11.76 -8.29 -9.42
C VAL A 165 12.82 -7.19 -9.45
N ALA A 166 12.52 -6.08 -10.12
CA ALA A 166 13.39 -4.91 -10.24
C ALA A 166 12.71 -3.69 -9.63
N ALA A 167 13.33 -3.11 -8.61
CA ALA A 167 12.83 -1.93 -7.90
C ALA A 167 13.43 -0.60 -8.42
N SER A 168 14.08 -0.61 -9.61
CA SER A 168 14.89 0.53 -10.07
C SER A 168 14.08 1.72 -10.57
N PHE A 169 12.86 1.53 -11.10
CA PHE A 169 12.04 2.59 -11.72
C PHE A 169 10.70 2.80 -11.01
N ALA A 170 10.12 1.76 -10.47
CA ALA A 170 8.91 1.80 -9.67
C ALA A 170 8.94 0.66 -8.66
N THR A 171 8.34 0.84 -7.51
CA THR A 171 8.16 -0.24 -6.55
C THR A 171 7.21 -1.28 -7.15
N PRO A 172 7.66 -2.51 -7.46
CA PRO A 172 6.78 -3.51 -8.02
C PRO A 172 5.76 -3.93 -6.98
N LYS A 173 4.48 -3.95 -7.35
CA LYS A 173 3.39 -4.47 -6.54
C LYS A 173 3.56 -5.99 -6.42
N MET A 174 3.70 -6.48 -5.21
CA MET A 174 3.87 -7.91 -4.94
C MET A 174 2.63 -8.53 -4.31
N PHE A 175 2.06 -7.88 -3.30
CA PHE A 175 0.85 -8.30 -2.61
C PHE A 175 -0.06 -7.11 -2.38
N VAL A 176 -1.37 -7.37 -2.31
CA VAL A 176 -2.35 -6.43 -1.78
C VAL A 176 -3.03 -7.08 -0.59
N ILE A 177 -3.08 -6.36 0.50
CA ILE A 177 -3.75 -6.81 1.73
C ILE A 177 -4.89 -5.86 2.03
N ALA A 178 -6.09 -6.40 2.22
CA ALA A 178 -7.25 -5.68 2.73
C ALA A 178 -7.35 -5.89 4.24
N GLU A 179 -7.47 -4.80 5.00
CA GLU A 179 -7.51 -4.84 6.46
C GLU A 179 -8.79 -5.51 6.97
N ASP A 180 -9.94 -5.13 6.42
CA ASP A 180 -11.25 -5.62 6.84
C ASP A 180 -12.18 -5.71 5.64
N LEU A 181 -12.60 -6.92 5.28
CA LEU A 181 -13.58 -7.19 4.23
C LEU A 181 -15.02 -7.11 4.72
N SER A 182 -15.27 -6.94 6.02
CA SER A 182 -16.62 -6.74 6.57
C SER A 182 -17.14 -5.33 6.30
N LYS A 183 -16.25 -4.38 6.05
CA LYS A 183 -16.53 -2.99 5.68
C LYS A 183 -15.97 -2.69 4.32
N MET A 184 -16.84 -2.38 3.39
CA MET A 184 -16.47 -2.09 2.01
C MET A 184 -16.96 -0.72 1.59
N GLN A 185 -16.43 -0.23 0.49
CA GLN A 185 -16.91 0.98 -0.18
C GLN A 185 -17.19 0.69 -1.64
N ILE A 186 -18.13 1.43 -2.21
CA ILE A 186 -18.31 1.48 -3.65
C ILE A 186 -17.78 2.82 -4.14
N LEU A 187 -16.91 2.78 -5.14
CA LEU A 187 -16.52 3.96 -5.89
C LEU A 187 -17.45 4.08 -7.08
N ALA A 188 -18.46 4.95 -6.96
CA ALA A 188 -19.46 5.18 -8.00
C ALA A 188 -19.02 6.36 -8.88
N ASP A 189 -19.04 6.17 -10.20
CA ASP A 189 -18.69 7.20 -11.17
C ASP A 189 -19.97 7.92 -11.62
N VAL A 190 -20.18 9.13 -11.12
CA VAL A 190 -21.36 9.95 -11.37
C VAL A 190 -21.05 11.06 -12.36
N ASP A 191 -21.91 11.24 -13.36
CA ASP A 191 -21.78 12.32 -14.36
C ASP A 191 -21.85 13.71 -13.70
N GLU A 192 -21.12 14.67 -14.28
CA GLU A 192 -21.10 16.06 -13.81
C GLU A 192 -22.51 16.68 -13.79
N SER A 193 -23.41 16.27 -14.68
CA SER A 193 -24.79 16.77 -14.71
C SER A 193 -25.63 16.35 -13.51
N ASP A 194 -25.29 15.23 -12.89
CA ASP A 194 -26.08 14.60 -11.85
C ASP A 194 -25.52 14.78 -10.45
N ILE A 195 -24.23 15.14 -10.34
CA ILE A 195 -23.54 15.27 -9.04
C ILE A 195 -24.20 16.28 -8.10
N GLY A 196 -24.86 17.30 -8.67
CA GLY A 196 -25.56 18.34 -7.90
C GLY A 196 -26.76 17.83 -7.07
N TYR A 197 -27.28 16.64 -7.40
CA TYR A 197 -28.37 16.00 -6.67
C TYR A 197 -27.90 15.08 -5.54
N ILE A 198 -26.60 14.81 -5.45
CA ILE A 198 -26.01 13.91 -4.46
C ILE A 198 -25.41 14.71 -3.32
N SER A 199 -25.69 14.28 -2.09
CA SER A 199 -25.13 14.89 -0.88
C SER A 199 -24.59 13.81 0.08
N ASN A 200 -23.66 14.22 0.94
CA ASN A 200 -23.14 13.33 1.98
C ASN A 200 -24.28 12.88 2.90
N GLY A 201 -24.31 11.60 3.17
CA GLY A 201 -25.33 10.98 4.01
C GLY A 201 -26.56 10.49 3.26
N LEU A 202 -26.65 10.71 1.95
CA LEU A 202 -27.74 10.19 1.10
C LEU A 202 -27.75 8.67 1.14
N GLN A 203 -28.95 8.08 1.20
CA GLN A 203 -29.12 6.63 1.11
C GLN A 203 -28.98 6.18 -0.34
N VAL A 204 -28.32 5.05 -0.51
CA VAL A 204 -28.10 4.43 -1.82
C VAL A 204 -28.57 2.99 -1.76
N ARG A 205 -29.38 2.61 -2.71
CA ARG A 205 -29.65 1.19 -2.95
C ARG A 205 -28.81 0.72 -4.13
N PHE A 206 -28.32 -0.49 -4.06
CA PHE A 206 -27.52 -1.04 -5.15
C PHE A 206 -27.74 -2.54 -5.31
N THR A 207 -27.44 -3.01 -6.50
CA THR A 207 -27.42 -4.42 -6.85
C THR A 207 -26.05 -4.75 -7.44
N VAL A 208 -25.61 -5.98 -7.26
CA VAL A 208 -24.38 -6.49 -7.90
C VAL A 208 -24.76 -7.54 -8.95
N GLN A 209 -23.97 -7.66 -10.01
CA GLN A 209 -24.27 -8.60 -11.10
C GLN A 209 -24.37 -10.05 -10.62
N THR A 210 -23.65 -10.41 -9.56
CA THR A 210 -23.67 -11.75 -8.96
C THR A 210 -25.00 -12.05 -8.26
N TYR A 211 -25.69 -11.02 -7.74
CA TYR A 211 -26.96 -11.15 -7.02
C TYR A 211 -27.98 -10.12 -7.53
N PRO A 212 -28.51 -10.28 -8.77
CA PRO A 212 -29.33 -9.26 -9.42
C PRO A 212 -30.70 -9.06 -8.73
N GLU A 213 -31.20 -10.06 -8.02
CA GLU A 213 -32.48 -9.98 -7.30
C GLU A 213 -32.33 -9.45 -5.85
N LYS A 214 -31.09 -9.35 -5.34
CA LYS A 214 -30.86 -8.88 -3.98
C LYS A 214 -30.46 -7.40 -3.98
N VAL A 215 -31.30 -6.59 -3.34
CA VAL A 215 -31.02 -5.17 -3.12
C VAL A 215 -30.21 -5.03 -1.85
N PHE A 216 -29.09 -4.33 -1.95
CA PHE A 216 -28.23 -3.92 -0.84
C PHE A 216 -28.40 -2.42 -0.62
N TYR A 217 -28.03 -1.98 0.58
CA TYR A 217 -28.11 -0.58 0.96
C TYR A 217 -26.74 -0.07 1.41
N GLY A 218 -26.47 1.18 1.07
CA GLY A 218 -25.28 1.89 1.47
C GLY A 218 -25.61 3.34 1.76
N LYS A 219 -24.59 4.09 2.13
CA LYS A 219 -24.71 5.51 2.44
C LYS A 219 -23.54 6.27 1.84
N VAL A 220 -23.82 7.41 1.20
CA VAL A 220 -22.79 8.32 0.70
C VAL A 220 -21.97 8.84 1.87
N SER A 221 -20.68 8.51 1.89
CA SER A 221 -19.73 9.00 2.89
C SER A 221 -18.97 10.23 2.40
N GLN A 222 -18.61 10.26 1.12
CA GLN A 222 -17.82 11.35 0.56
C GLN A 222 -18.03 11.50 -0.95
N ILE A 223 -17.99 12.75 -1.42
CA ILE A 223 -17.88 13.08 -2.83
C ILE A 223 -16.43 13.58 -3.06
N ARG A 224 -15.68 12.91 -3.96
CA ARG A 224 -14.32 13.33 -4.30
C ARG A 224 -14.37 14.57 -5.19
N LEU A 225 -13.65 15.63 -4.79
CA LEU A 225 -13.65 16.91 -5.50
C LEU A 225 -12.85 16.89 -6.81
N GLN A 226 -11.93 15.93 -6.95
CA GLN A 226 -11.15 15.78 -8.18
C GLN A 226 -11.95 14.96 -9.19
N PRO A 227 -12.30 15.53 -10.36
CA PRO A 227 -12.97 14.80 -11.41
C PRO A 227 -12.05 13.78 -12.07
N ILE A 228 -12.64 12.74 -12.61
CA ILE A 228 -11.99 11.80 -13.53
C ILE A 228 -12.59 11.93 -14.92
N GLN A 229 -11.77 11.75 -15.94
CA GLN A 229 -12.26 11.71 -17.32
C GLN A 229 -12.26 10.27 -17.83
N VAL A 230 -13.45 9.79 -18.15
CA VAL A 230 -13.64 8.48 -18.78
C VAL A 230 -14.28 8.72 -20.14
N ASN A 231 -13.62 8.31 -21.22
CA ASN A 231 -14.11 8.48 -22.60
C ASN A 231 -14.52 9.93 -22.95
N ASN A 232 -13.76 10.93 -22.52
CA ASN A 232 -14.06 12.36 -22.67
C ASN A 232 -15.31 12.87 -21.93
N VAL A 233 -15.87 12.08 -21.03
CA VAL A 233 -16.94 12.49 -20.11
C VAL A 233 -16.34 12.80 -18.74
N VAL A 234 -16.74 13.90 -18.13
CA VAL A 234 -16.30 14.31 -16.81
C VAL A 234 -17.20 13.63 -15.78
N ASN A 235 -16.59 12.79 -14.92
CA ASN A 235 -17.26 12.11 -13.84
C ASN A 235 -16.67 12.50 -12.50
N TYR A 236 -17.49 12.46 -11.45
CA TYR A 236 -17.07 12.60 -10.06
C TYR A 236 -17.23 11.28 -9.34
N GLN A 237 -16.23 10.91 -8.56
CA GLN A 237 -16.30 9.70 -7.75
C GLN A 237 -17.04 9.97 -6.44
N VAL A 238 -18.11 9.23 -6.23
CA VAL A 238 -18.89 9.20 -5.00
C VAL A 238 -18.55 7.94 -4.24
N VAL A 239 -18.10 8.10 -2.99
CA VAL A 239 -17.78 6.99 -2.09
C VAL A 239 -19.04 6.61 -1.32
N VAL A 240 -19.45 5.38 -1.42
CA VAL A 240 -20.61 4.83 -0.73
C VAL A 240 -20.15 3.73 0.22
N ASP A 241 -20.33 3.93 1.51
CA ASP A 241 -19.99 2.93 2.52
C ASP A 241 -21.03 1.81 2.55
N VAL A 242 -20.54 0.59 2.64
CA VAL A 242 -21.35 -0.63 2.56
C VAL A 242 -20.93 -1.62 3.63
N ASP A 243 -21.89 -2.16 4.37
CA ASP A 243 -21.67 -3.23 5.32
C ASP A 243 -21.70 -4.60 4.62
N ASN A 244 -20.67 -5.42 4.84
CA ASN A 244 -20.52 -6.76 4.26
C ASN A 244 -20.37 -7.85 5.33
N HIS A 245 -21.15 -7.79 6.40
CA HIS A 245 -21.08 -8.78 7.50
C HIS A 245 -21.35 -10.22 7.05
N GLU A 246 -22.10 -10.41 5.98
CA GLU A 246 -22.37 -11.75 5.42
C GLU A 246 -21.23 -12.28 4.52
N GLY A 247 -20.20 -11.47 4.22
CA GLY A 247 -19.07 -11.86 3.37
C GLY A 247 -19.42 -12.16 1.91
N ARG A 248 -20.60 -11.69 1.43
CA ARG A 248 -21.09 -11.97 0.07
C ARG A 248 -20.55 -11.02 -0.99
N LEU A 249 -20.17 -9.83 -0.57
CA LEU A 249 -19.63 -8.82 -1.45
C LEU A 249 -18.11 -9.00 -1.51
N LEU A 250 -17.57 -9.08 -2.72
CA LEU A 250 -16.14 -9.26 -2.96
C LEU A 250 -15.55 -8.01 -3.62
N PRO A 251 -14.31 -7.65 -3.28
CA PRO A 251 -13.59 -6.58 -3.98
C PRO A 251 -13.54 -6.83 -5.49
N GLY A 252 -13.72 -5.78 -6.28
CA GLY A 252 -13.75 -5.85 -7.74
C GLY A 252 -15.13 -6.14 -8.35
N MET A 253 -16.19 -6.42 -7.55
CA MET A 253 -17.54 -6.56 -8.07
C MET A 253 -18.05 -5.22 -8.60
N THR A 254 -18.75 -5.26 -9.73
CA THR A 254 -19.46 -4.11 -10.28
C THR A 254 -20.84 -4.01 -9.66
N ALA A 255 -21.19 -2.83 -9.17
CA ALA A 255 -22.47 -2.49 -8.61
C ALA A 255 -23.21 -1.50 -9.52
N SER A 256 -24.54 -1.67 -9.63
CA SER A 256 -25.46 -0.66 -10.18
C SER A 256 -26.14 0.05 -9.02
N LEU A 257 -25.94 1.36 -8.92
CA LEU A 257 -26.39 2.18 -7.79
C LEU A 257 -27.54 3.09 -8.20
N GLU A 258 -28.41 3.32 -7.24
CA GLU A 258 -29.50 4.31 -7.30
C GLU A 258 -29.45 5.17 -6.04
N PHE A 259 -29.17 6.43 -6.22
CA PHE A 259 -29.14 7.46 -5.16
C PHE A 259 -30.57 7.96 -4.97
N ILE A 260 -31.10 7.91 -3.73
CA ILE A 260 -32.50 8.17 -3.39
C ILE A 260 -32.63 9.46 -2.59
#